data_3c3c0cd1b3809684f28ae103c5a0541e
#
_entry.id   3c3c0cd1b3809684f28ae103c5a0541e
#
_cell.length_a   1.000
_cell.length_b   1.000
_cell.length_c   1.000
_cell.angle_alpha   90.00
_cell.angle_beta   90.00
_cell.angle_gamma   90.00
#
_symmetry.space_group_name_H-M   'P 1'
#
loop_
_entity.id
_entity.type
_entity.pdbx_description
1 polymer ?
#
loop_
_entity_poly.entity_id
_entity_poly.type
_entity_poly.pdbx_seq_one_letter_code
_entity_poly.pdbx_strand_id
1 'polypeptide(L)'
;MNHLQQEQKPMPSLFDRAIILAAQAHAGMRRKGSDTPYIVHPMEAAAIAATMTNDPEILAAAVLHDVVEDTFVTLDEIRQAFGDRVADIVSSESEDKREDRPSADTWLERKQETVDHLSRSTDEAVKIVALADKLSNIRAMHRDVLDIGDALWARFNQKDKAMHAWYYRAVGQALE
;
A
#
# COMPACT_ATOMS: atom_id res chain seq x y z
N MET A 1 2.26 51.03 16.75
CA MET A 1 1.20 50.11 16.29
C MET A 1 1.87 48.96 15.57
N ASN A 2 2.08 47.82 16.26
CA ASN A 2 2.66 46.63 15.66
C ASN A 2 1.53 45.86 14.98
N HIS A 3 1.47 45.93 13.66
CA HIS A 3 0.71 44.95 12.85
C HIS A 3 1.46 43.62 12.90
N LEU A 4 1.05 42.74 13.80
CA LEU A 4 1.36 41.31 13.69
C LEU A 4 0.69 40.82 12.39
N GLN A 5 1.49 40.69 11.33
CA GLN A 5 1.08 39.94 10.16
C GLN A 5 0.81 38.51 10.67
N GLN A 6 -0.46 38.14 10.69
CA GLN A 6 -0.84 36.73 10.86
C GLN A 6 -0.32 36.02 9.61
N GLU A 7 0.81 35.33 9.75
CA GLU A 7 1.28 34.38 8.73
C GLU A 7 0.16 33.35 8.53
N GLN A 8 -0.49 33.40 7.38
CA GLN A 8 -1.48 32.40 7.01
C GLN A 8 -0.74 31.06 6.92
N LYS A 9 -1.14 30.11 7.78
CA LYS A 9 -0.61 28.76 7.73
C LYS A 9 -0.84 28.19 6.31
N PRO A 10 0.18 27.69 5.64
CA PRO A 10 0.03 27.18 4.27
C PRO A 10 -1.04 26.08 4.24
N MET A 11 -1.84 26.06 3.18
CA MET A 11 -2.80 24.98 2.96
C MET A 11 -2.05 23.63 2.82
N PRO A 12 -2.59 22.54 3.39
CA PRO A 12 -1.99 21.23 3.25
C PRO A 12 -1.81 20.83 1.78
N SER A 13 -0.64 20.33 1.43
CA SER A 13 -0.36 19.80 0.10
C SER A 13 -1.25 18.59 -0.23
N LEU A 14 -1.23 18.14 -1.49
CA LEU A 14 -1.92 16.90 -1.88
C LEU A 14 -1.47 15.72 -1.01
N PHE A 15 -0.15 15.60 -0.82
CA PHE A 15 0.45 14.54 -0.01
C PHE A 15 0.07 14.65 1.48
N ASP A 16 0.08 15.86 2.07
CA ASP A 16 -0.35 16.04 3.46
C ASP A 16 -1.81 15.59 3.67
N ARG A 17 -2.70 15.93 2.72
CA ARG A 17 -4.11 15.50 2.77
C ARG A 17 -4.25 13.99 2.67
N ALA A 18 -3.43 13.35 1.83
CA ALA A 18 -3.40 11.90 1.68
C ALA A 18 -2.95 11.20 2.97
N ILE A 19 -1.91 11.70 3.64
CA ILE A 19 -1.46 11.21 4.96
C ILE A 19 -2.58 11.34 6.00
N ILE A 20 -3.26 12.49 6.05
CA ILE A 20 -4.35 12.72 7.02
C ILE A 20 -5.48 11.71 6.79
N LEU A 21 -5.92 11.53 5.54
CA LEU A 21 -6.97 10.57 5.21
C LEU A 21 -6.54 9.13 5.56
N ALA A 22 -5.35 8.70 5.15
CA ALA A 22 -4.86 7.35 5.45
C ALA A 22 -4.76 7.09 6.95
N ALA A 23 -4.27 8.08 7.73
CA ALA A 23 -4.18 7.96 9.19
C ALA A 23 -5.55 7.85 9.85
N GLN A 24 -6.56 8.58 9.36
CA GLN A 24 -7.94 8.49 9.85
C GLN A 24 -8.60 7.18 9.45
N ALA A 25 -8.45 6.76 8.19
CA ALA A 25 -9.04 5.53 7.67
C ALA A 25 -8.51 4.28 8.38
N HIS A 26 -7.21 4.21 8.65
CA HIS A 26 -6.58 3.09 9.37
C HIS A 26 -6.55 3.27 10.90
N ALA A 27 -7.29 4.23 11.47
CA ALA A 27 -7.28 4.47 12.90
C ALA A 27 -7.69 3.23 13.69
N GLY A 28 -6.86 2.83 14.67
CA GLY A 28 -7.09 1.64 15.50
C GLY A 28 -6.68 0.31 14.84
N MET A 29 -6.37 0.27 13.53
CA MET A 29 -5.90 -0.93 12.85
C MET A 29 -4.44 -1.23 13.21
N ARG A 30 -4.09 -2.51 13.20
CA ARG A 30 -2.75 -3.00 13.52
C ARG A 30 -2.22 -3.91 12.42
N ARG A 31 -0.90 -3.94 12.28
CA ARG A 31 -0.22 -4.92 11.40
C ARG A 31 -0.45 -6.34 11.93
N LYS A 32 -0.65 -7.26 11.01
CA LYS A 32 -0.99 -8.65 11.31
C LYS A 32 0.05 -9.30 12.24
N GLY A 33 -0.41 -9.72 13.42
CA GLY A 33 0.42 -10.40 14.41
C GLY A 33 1.40 -9.50 15.18
N SER A 34 1.20 -8.18 15.18
CA SER A 34 1.97 -7.23 15.98
C SER A 34 1.09 -6.10 16.52
N ASP A 35 1.63 -5.32 17.47
CA ASP A 35 0.98 -4.11 18.00
C ASP A 35 1.30 -2.85 17.18
N THR A 36 2.04 -2.98 16.10
CA THR A 36 2.40 -1.86 15.23
C THR A 36 1.16 -1.27 14.56
N PRO A 37 0.89 0.05 14.69
CA PRO A 37 -0.20 0.70 13.97
C PRO A 37 -0.10 0.46 12.46
N TYR A 38 -1.25 0.17 11.81
CA TYR A 38 -1.26 -0.16 10.39
C TYR A 38 -0.68 0.94 9.50
N ILE A 39 -0.94 2.21 9.84
CA ILE A 39 -0.49 3.39 9.08
C ILE A 39 1.02 3.43 8.85
N VAL A 40 1.82 2.75 9.69
CA VAL A 40 3.29 2.69 9.52
C VAL A 40 3.66 2.06 8.16
N HIS A 41 2.88 1.08 7.69
CA HIS A 41 3.10 0.43 6.40
C HIS A 41 2.92 1.39 5.20
N PRO A 42 1.75 2.02 4.99
CA PRO A 42 1.60 2.95 3.87
C PRO A 42 2.52 4.18 3.97
N MET A 43 2.90 4.61 5.17
CA MET A 43 3.93 5.65 5.33
C MET A 43 5.31 5.16 4.88
N GLU A 44 5.70 3.92 5.20
CA GLU A 44 6.94 3.31 4.71
C GLU A 44 6.90 3.15 3.18
N ALA A 45 5.77 2.71 2.62
CA ALA A 45 5.58 2.61 1.17
C ALA A 45 5.75 3.97 0.49
N ALA A 46 5.13 5.04 1.00
CA ALA A 46 5.32 6.39 0.47
C ALA A 46 6.78 6.87 0.58
N ALA A 47 7.47 6.57 1.69
CA ALA A 47 8.90 6.91 1.84
C ALA A 47 9.79 6.14 0.86
N ILE A 48 9.47 4.89 0.55
CA ILE A 48 10.15 4.10 -0.49
C ILE A 48 9.87 4.70 -1.87
N ALA A 49 8.61 5.01 -2.21
CA ALA A 49 8.23 5.64 -3.48
C ALA A 49 8.98 6.97 -3.68
N ALA A 50 9.16 7.76 -2.62
CA ALA A 50 9.90 9.03 -2.66
C ALA A 50 11.39 8.88 -3.00
N THR A 51 11.96 7.68 -2.96
CA THR A 51 13.32 7.42 -3.46
C THR A 51 13.38 7.28 -4.99
N MET A 52 12.24 7.09 -5.64
CA MET A 52 12.12 6.85 -7.09
C MET A 52 11.45 8.02 -7.82
N THR A 53 10.60 8.79 -7.13
CA THR A 53 9.87 9.91 -7.73
C THR A 53 9.64 11.04 -6.72
N ASN A 54 9.42 12.25 -7.23
CA ASN A 54 8.94 13.41 -6.46
C ASN A 54 7.53 13.86 -6.90
N ASP A 55 6.85 13.05 -7.72
CA ASP A 55 5.48 13.32 -8.18
C ASP A 55 4.50 13.22 -7.00
N PRO A 56 3.81 14.32 -6.63
CA PRO A 56 2.93 14.33 -5.46
C PRO A 56 1.72 13.40 -5.60
N GLU A 57 1.27 13.09 -6.82
CA GLU A 57 0.15 12.18 -7.05
C GLU A 57 0.57 10.71 -6.81
N ILE A 58 1.77 10.34 -7.24
CA ILE A 58 2.32 8.99 -6.98
C ILE A 58 2.57 8.80 -5.48
N LEU A 59 3.13 9.82 -4.81
CA LEU A 59 3.35 9.76 -3.36
C LEU A 59 2.02 9.70 -2.59
N ALA A 60 1.01 10.44 -3.02
CA ALA A 60 -0.34 10.37 -2.45
C ALA A 60 -0.96 8.97 -2.66
N ALA A 61 -0.86 8.41 -3.87
CA ALA A 61 -1.33 7.05 -4.15
C ALA A 61 -0.61 6.01 -3.30
N ALA A 62 0.71 6.13 -3.11
CA ALA A 62 1.49 5.22 -2.29
C ALA A 62 1.06 5.22 -0.81
N VAL A 63 0.65 6.36 -0.24
CA VAL A 63 0.13 6.40 1.13
C VAL A 63 -1.33 5.98 1.23
N LEU A 64 -2.07 5.99 0.11
CA LEU A 64 -3.49 5.64 0.04
C LEU A 64 -3.75 4.21 -0.48
N HIS A 65 -2.72 3.47 -0.91
CA HIS A 65 -2.89 2.25 -1.69
C HIS A 65 -3.79 1.19 -1.04
N ASP A 66 -3.74 1.05 0.29
CA ASP A 66 -4.54 0.09 1.06
C ASP A 66 -5.88 0.65 1.56
N VAL A 67 -6.13 1.97 1.42
CA VAL A 67 -7.30 2.62 2.03
C VAL A 67 -8.61 2.06 1.49
N VAL A 68 -8.70 1.87 0.17
CA VAL A 68 -9.91 1.33 -0.48
C VAL A 68 -10.10 -0.15 -0.19
N GLU A 69 -8.99 -0.91 -0.10
CA GLU A 69 -9.06 -2.35 0.14
C GLU A 69 -9.40 -2.71 1.58
N ASP A 70 -8.88 -1.97 2.55
CA ASP A 70 -8.89 -2.35 3.97
C ASP A 70 -9.81 -1.49 4.83
N THR A 71 -10.46 -0.45 4.27
CA THR A 71 -11.31 0.45 5.04
C THR A 71 -12.68 0.70 4.37
N PHE A 72 -13.47 1.60 4.92
CA PHE A 72 -14.77 1.98 4.36
C PHE A 72 -14.68 3.09 3.30
N VAL A 73 -13.49 3.61 3.03
CA VAL A 73 -13.29 4.66 2.03
C VAL A 73 -13.42 4.06 0.63
N THR A 74 -14.26 4.67 -0.18
CA THR A 74 -14.53 4.23 -1.54
C THR A 74 -13.58 4.85 -2.55
N LEU A 75 -13.40 4.20 -3.71
CA LEU A 75 -12.61 4.74 -4.80
C LEU A 75 -13.17 6.08 -5.32
N ASP A 76 -14.50 6.26 -5.29
CA ASP A 76 -15.13 7.52 -5.69
C ASP A 76 -14.78 8.67 -4.73
N GLU A 77 -14.67 8.41 -3.43
CA GLU A 77 -14.20 9.40 -2.45
C GLU A 77 -12.74 9.77 -2.69
N ILE A 78 -11.88 8.80 -3.00
CA ILE A 78 -10.49 9.07 -3.41
C ILE A 78 -10.46 9.94 -4.67
N ARG A 79 -11.27 9.60 -5.70
CA ARG A 79 -11.33 10.36 -6.96
C ARG A 79 -11.77 11.81 -6.73
N GLN A 80 -12.78 12.03 -5.90
CA GLN A 80 -13.26 13.36 -5.58
C GLN A 80 -12.24 14.19 -4.79
N ALA A 81 -11.51 13.58 -3.87
CA ALA A 81 -10.58 14.28 -2.97
C ALA A 81 -9.18 14.50 -3.61
N PHE A 82 -8.71 13.59 -4.48
CA PHE A 82 -7.32 13.54 -4.95
C PHE A 82 -7.19 13.53 -6.48
N GLY A 83 -8.28 13.38 -7.23
CA GLY A 83 -8.29 13.37 -8.69
C GLY A 83 -8.23 11.97 -9.29
N ASP A 84 -8.47 11.91 -10.61
CA ASP A 84 -8.59 10.64 -11.36
C ASP A 84 -7.30 9.82 -11.29
N ARG A 85 -6.14 10.46 -11.51
CA ARG A 85 -4.85 9.77 -11.57
C ARG A 85 -4.51 9.06 -10.25
N VAL A 86 -4.71 9.72 -9.11
CA VAL A 86 -4.48 9.09 -7.79
C VAL A 86 -5.44 7.92 -7.60
N ALA A 87 -6.72 8.09 -7.93
CA ALA A 87 -7.72 7.03 -7.82
C ALA A 87 -7.40 5.82 -8.72
N ASP A 88 -6.95 6.06 -9.94
CA ASP A 88 -6.62 5.00 -10.89
C ASP A 88 -5.40 4.19 -10.42
N ILE A 89 -4.36 4.85 -9.87
CA ILE A 89 -3.20 4.17 -9.28
C ILE A 89 -3.62 3.35 -8.05
N VAL A 90 -4.42 3.92 -7.14
CA VAL A 90 -4.94 3.19 -5.95
C VAL A 90 -5.80 2.00 -6.38
N SER A 91 -6.64 2.15 -7.40
CA SER A 91 -7.46 1.07 -7.94
C SER A 91 -6.61 -0.09 -8.48
N SER A 92 -5.45 0.20 -9.08
CA SER A 92 -4.56 -0.83 -9.62
C SER A 92 -3.87 -1.68 -8.56
N GLU A 93 -3.79 -1.19 -7.31
CA GLU A 93 -3.24 -1.95 -6.17
C GLU A 93 -4.30 -2.77 -5.44
N SER A 94 -5.60 -2.49 -5.65
CA SER A 94 -6.70 -3.17 -4.95
C SER A 94 -6.96 -4.55 -5.56
N GLU A 95 -6.89 -5.60 -4.73
CA GLU A 95 -7.23 -6.97 -5.13
C GLU A 95 -8.73 -7.23 -4.95
N ASP A 96 -9.33 -8.00 -5.88
CA ASP A 96 -10.65 -8.61 -5.65
C ASP A 96 -10.52 -9.73 -4.60
N LYS A 97 -10.95 -9.45 -3.38
CA LYS A 97 -10.82 -10.37 -2.24
C LYS A 97 -11.65 -11.65 -2.39
N ARG A 98 -12.62 -11.71 -3.33
CA ARG A 98 -13.49 -12.87 -3.57
C ARG A 98 -14.10 -13.37 -2.26
N GLU A 99 -14.85 -12.51 -1.59
CA GLU A 99 -15.39 -12.74 -0.24
C GLU A 99 -16.36 -13.94 -0.17
N ASP A 100 -16.83 -14.42 -1.33
CA ASP A 100 -17.65 -15.62 -1.49
C ASP A 100 -16.87 -16.93 -1.30
N ARG A 101 -15.53 -16.89 -1.25
CA ARG A 101 -14.64 -18.06 -1.12
C ARG A 101 -13.61 -17.85 0.00
N PRO A 102 -13.15 -18.94 0.66
CA PRO A 102 -12.08 -18.83 1.66
C PRO A 102 -10.82 -18.18 1.08
N SER A 103 -10.25 -17.20 1.78
CA SER A 103 -9.08 -16.45 1.31
C SER A 103 -7.84 -17.31 1.05
N ALA A 104 -7.72 -18.47 1.72
CA ALA A 104 -6.64 -19.43 1.47
C ALA A 104 -6.77 -20.11 0.09
N ASP A 105 -8.00 -20.41 -0.33
CA ASP A 105 -8.28 -21.12 -1.58
C ASP A 105 -8.10 -20.20 -2.80
N THR A 106 -8.29 -18.90 -2.63
CA THR A 106 -8.16 -17.90 -3.70
C THR A 106 -6.78 -17.24 -3.74
N TRP A 107 -5.90 -17.53 -2.77
CA TRP A 107 -4.63 -16.83 -2.61
C TRP A 107 -3.75 -16.90 -3.88
N LEU A 108 -3.53 -18.10 -4.41
CA LEU A 108 -2.66 -18.27 -5.59
C LEU A 108 -3.22 -17.55 -6.82
N GLU A 109 -4.54 -17.68 -7.04
CA GLU A 109 -5.22 -17.05 -8.17
C GLU A 109 -5.10 -15.52 -8.10
N ARG A 110 -5.38 -14.90 -6.96
CA ARG A 110 -5.24 -13.45 -6.75
C ARG A 110 -3.80 -12.98 -6.93
N LYS A 111 -2.81 -13.71 -6.38
CA LYS A 111 -1.39 -13.36 -6.52
C LYS A 111 -0.89 -13.50 -7.95
N GLN A 112 -1.39 -14.49 -8.71
CA GLN A 112 -1.09 -14.61 -10.14
C GLN A 112 -1.69 -13.44 -10.93
N GLU A 113 -2.91 -13.01 -10.63
CA GLU A 113 -3.54 -11.85 -11.26
C GLU A 113 -2.75 -10.56 -11.01
N THR A 114 -2.26 -10.35 -9.78
CA THR A 114 -1.38 -9.22 -9.47
C THR A 114 -0.10 -9.25 -10.32
N VAL A 115 0.57 -10.41 -10.41
CA VAL A 115 1.79 -10.59 -11.23
C VAL A 115 1.50 -10.31 -12.69
N ASP A 116 0.40 -10.86 -13.22
CA ASP A 116 -0.01 -10.68 -14.62
C ASP A 116 -0.38 -9.24 -14.92
N HIS A 117 -1.02 -8.54 -13.99
CA HIS A 117 -1.33 -7.12 -14.12
C HIS A 117 -0.06 -6.28 -14.20
N LEU A 118 0.87 -6.46 -13.26
CA LEU A 118 2.15 -5.74 -13.23
C LEU A 118 3.01 -6.01 -14.47
N SER A 119 3.06 -7.26 -14.95
CA SER A 119 3.80 -7.62 -16.16
C SER A 119 3.26 -6.94 -17.42
N ARG A 120 1.97 -6.65 -17.47
CA ARG A 120 1.31 -5.99 -18.60
C ARG A 120 1.26 -4.47 -18.47
N SER A 121 1.42 -3.97 -17.25
CA SER A 121 1.37 -2.52 -17.00
C SER A 121 2.57 -1.82 -17.64
N THR A 122 2.28 -0.76 -18.39
CA THR A 122 3.26 0.20 -18.91
C THR A 122 3.27 1.50 -18.10
N ASP A 123 2.42 1.60 -17.08
CA ASP A 123 2.34 2.78 -16.22
C ASP A 123 3.41 2.69 -15.12
N GLU A 124 4.41 3.57 -15.22
CA GLU A 124 5.50 3.67 -14.25
C GLU A 124 4.99 4.01 -12.85
N ALA A 125 3.91 4.81 -12.73
CA ALA A 125 3.33 5.18 -11.44
C ALA A 125 2.77 3.95 -10.71
N VAL A 126 2.07 3.07 -11.41
CA VAL A 126 1.59 1.78 -10.88
C VAL A 126 2.76 0.92 -10.42
N LYS A 127 3.80 0.79 -11.24
CA LYS A 127 4.99 -0.01 -10.90
C LYS A 127 5.74 0.54 -9.67
N ILE A 128 5.85 1.87 -9.54
CA ILE A 128 6.49 2.51 -8.37
C ILE A 128 5.70 2.19 -7.09
N VAL A 129 4.38 2.35 -7.11
CA VAL A 129 3.55 2.10 -5.92
C VAL A 129 3.57 0.62 -5.56
N ALA A 130 3.41 -0.28 -6.52
CA ALA A 130 3.51 -1.72 -6.32
C ALA A 130 4.86 -2.14 -5.71
N LEU A 131 5.97 -1.63 -6.25
CA LEU A 131 7.30 -1.90 -5.71
C LEU A 131 7.43 -1.42 -4.27
N ALA A 132 6.96 -0.22 -3.99
CA ALA A 132 7.05 0.39 -2.66
C ALA A 132 6.26 -0.41 -1.61
N ASP A 133 5.02 -0.81 -1.92
CA ASP A 133 4.22 -1.68 -1.07
C ASP A 133 4.91 -3.03 -0.82
N LYS A 134 5.29 -3.74 -1.90
CA LYS A 134 5.86 -5.08 -1.77
C LYS A 134 7.20 -5.06 -1.03
N LEU A 135 8.01 -4.01 -1.23
CA LEU A 135 9.28 -3.85 -0.49
C LEU A 135 9.03 -3.55 1.00
N SER A 136 8.06 -2.71 1.36
CA SER A 136 7.67 -2.49 2.76
C SER A 136 7.21 -3.80 3.41
N ASN A 137 6.39 -4.59 2.72
CA ASN A 137 5.92 -5.90 3.19
C ASN A 137 7.08 -6.90 3.38
N ILE A 138 8.03 -6.99 2.44
CA ILE A 138 9.22 -7.86 2.57
C ILE A 138 10.07 -7.44 3.76
N ARG A 139 10.30 -6.14 3.95
CA ARG A 139 11.07 -5.62 5.10
C ARG A 139 10.42 -6.00 6.43
N ALA A 140 9.09 -5.89 6.53
CA ALA A 140 8.35 -6.31 7.71
C ALA A 140 8.50 -7.81 7.96
N MET A 141 8.28 -8.65 6.94
CA MET A 141 8.46 -10.11 7.06
C MET A 141 9.88 -10.50 7.41
N HIS A 142 10.89 -9.82 6.86
CA HIS A 142 12.29 -10.08 7.19
C HIS A 142 12.58 -9.81 8.68
N ARG A 143 12.09 -8.68 9.22
CA ARG A 143 12.20 -8.38 10.66
C ARG A 143 11.54 -9.46 11.51
N ASP A 144 10.31 -9.83 11.12
CA ASP A 144 9.53 -10.85 11.86
C ASP A 144 10.19 -12.24 11.82
N VAL A 145 10.78 -12.64 10.70
CA VAL A 145 11.53 -13.91 10.61
C VAL A 145 12.74 -13.91 11.52
N LEU A 146 13.44 -12.79 11.66
CA LEU A 146 14.57 -12.66 12.58
C LEU A 146 14.13 -12.75 14.06
N ASP A 147 12.93 -12.32 14.39
CA ASP A 147 12.40 -12.30 15.74
C ASP A 147 11.73 -13.63 16.13
N ILE A 148 10.85 -14.17 15.28
CA ILE A 148 10.02 -15.35 15.60
C ILE A 148 10.23 -16.55 14.68
N GLY A 149 11.14 -16.47 13.72
CA GLY A 149 11.44 -17.56 12.79
C GLY A 149 10.25 -18.00 11.95
N ASP A 150 10.17 -19.30 11.67
CA ASP A 150 9.09 -19.89 10.85
C ASP A 150 7.68 -19.78 11.48
N ALA A 151 7.54 -19.38 12.74
CA ALA A 151 6.24 -19.10 13.36
C ALA A 151 5.51 -17.92 12.67
N LEU A 152 6.23 -17.07 11.94
CA LEU A 152 5.65 -16.01 11.10
C LEU A 152 4.58 -16.53 10.16
N TRP A 153 4.83 -17.66 9.48
CA TRP A 153 3.95 -18.16 8.41
C TRP A 153 2.56 -18.56 8.91
N ALA A 154 2.42 -18.90 10.19
CA ALA A 154 1.12 -19.17 10.80
C ALA A 154 0.17 -17.96 10.81
N ARG A 155 0.69 -16.73 10.70
CA ARG A 155 -0.09 -15.49 10.66
C ARG A 155 -0.82 -15.27 9.33
N PHE A 156 -0.36 -15.87 8.23
CA PHE A 156 -0.90 -15.67 6.89
C PHE A 156 -1.96 -16.72 6.52
N ASN A 157 -2.81 -16.39 5.54
CA ASN A 157 -3.74 -17.36 4.96
C ASN A 157 -2.99 -18.44 4.19
N GLN A 158 -1.96 -18.04 3.41
CA GLN A 158 -1.00 -18.97 2.83
C GLN A 158 0.13 -19.22 3.84
N LYS A 159 0.32 -20.49 4.25
CA LYS A 159 1.30 -20.87 5.29
C LYS A 159 2.60 -21.42 4.73
N ASP A 160 2.62 -21.74 3.44
CA ASP A 160 3.82 -22.22 2.77
C ASP A 160 4.74 -21.05 2.40
N LYS A 161 5.90 -20.99 3.04
CA LYS A 161 6.93 -19.98 2.76
C LYS A 161 7.46 -20.02 1.32
N ALA A 162 7.42 -21.19 0.66
CA ALA A 162 7.84 -21.31 -0.73
C ALA A 162 6.91 -20.54 -1.67
N MET A 163 5.60 -20.51 -1.36
CA MET A 163 4.61 -19.74 -2.10
C MET A 163 4.81 -18.23 -1.94
N HIS A 164 5.14 -17.77 -0.74
CA HIS A 164 5.52 -16.37 -0.54
C HIS A 164 6.80 -16.01 -1.32
N ALA A 165 7.82 -16.88 -1.27
CA ALA A 165 9.05 -16.67 -2.03
C ALA A 165 8.81 -16.64 -3.54
N TRP A 166 7.92 -17.51 -4.05
CA TRP A 166 7.48 -17.48 -5.45
C TRP A 166 6.85 -16.13 -5.80
N TYR A 167 5.88 -15.68 -5.01
CA TYR A 167 5.15 -14.45 -5.28
C TYR A 167 6.08 -13.24 -5.38
N TYR A 168 6.94 -13.03 -4.38
CA TYR A 168 7.82 -11.86 -4.39
C TYR A 168 8.89 -11.89 -5.48
N ARG A 169 9.36 -13.08 -5.89
CA ARG A 169 10.24 -13.20 -7.07
C ARG A 169 9.48 -12.88 -8.35
N ALA A 170 8.25 -13.39 -8.51
CA ALA A 170 7.43 -13.13 -9.69
C ALA A 170 7.08 -11.64 -9.82
N VAL A 171 6.75 -10.99 -8.71
CA VAL A 171 6.55 -9.53 -8.69
C VAL A 171 7.84 -8.80 -9.08
N GLY A 172 8.99 -9.15 -8.50
CA GLY A 172 10.26 -8.54 -8.88
C GLY A 172 10.53 -8.62 -10.38
N GLN A 173 10.30 -9.80 -11.00
CA GLN A 173 10.44 -9.99 -12.45
C GLN A 173 9.43 -9.19 -13.27
N ALA A 174 8.20 -9.02 -12.77
CA ALA A 174 7.16 -8.24 -13.45
C ALA A 174 7.43 -6.73 -13.43
N LEU A 175 8.24 -6.26 -12.48
CA LEU A 175 8.60 -4.84 -12.32
C LEU A 175 9.88 -4.44 -13.09
N GLU A 176 10.66 -5.40 -13.60
CA GLU A 176 11.80 -5.14 -14.49
C GLU A 176 11.33 -4.63 -15.87
#